data_2f258d200f43ecf1a67447742b41bb9a
#
_entry.id   2f258d200f43ecf1a67447742b41bb9a
#
_cell.length_a   1.000
_cell.length_b   1.000
_cell.length_c   1.000
_cell.angle_alpha   90.00
_cell.angle_beta   90.00
_cell.angle_gamma   90.00
#
_symmetry.space_group_name_H-M   'P 1'
#
loop_
_entity.id
_entity.type
_entity.pdbx_description
1 polymer ?
#
loop_
_entity_poly.entity_id
_entity_poly.type
_entity_poly.pdbx_seq_one_letter_code
_entity_poly.pdbx_strand_id
1 'polypeptide(L)'
;MDTIETLALQAINAENPREIRNLLGQFATGVTVITTRGKDGRKIGMTANSFSSLSLDPPLILWSLSKTAPSLSDFIEAEYFAIHMLAQEHHQLSGHFARGAEDKFAGIAHQQCNAGVPILTDALATLVCRNVNQYEGGDHLIFIGQIEQYQQRQGEPLVFHAGKYRIAAEHPELAH
;
A
#
# COMPACT_ATOMS: atom_id res chain seq x y z
N MET A 1 9.97 -39.50 -25.71
CA MET A 1 10.74 -38.29 -26.04
C MET A 1 9.78 -37.12 -25.87
N ASP A 2 9.78 -36.53 -24.68
CA ASP A 2 8.94 -35.36 -24.41
C ASP A 2 9.54 -34.18 -25.16
N THR A 3 8.79 -33.69 -26.14
CA THR A 3 9.13 -32.47 -26.85
C THR A 3 9.03 -31.32 -25.83
N ILE A 4 10.16 -30.77 -25.40
CA ILE A 4 10.15 -29.52 -24.58
C ILE A 4 9.63 -28.43 -25.52
N GLU A 5 8.36 -28.06 -25.34
CA GLU A 5 7.79 -26.89 -25.99
C GLU A 5 8.60 -25.67 -25.56
N THR A 6 9.30 -25.04 -26.50
CA THR A 6 10.08 -23.85 -26.20
C THR A 6 9.11 -22.73 -25.83
N LEU A 7 9.15 -22.28 -24.58
CA LEU A 7 8.35 -21.16 -24.11
C LEU A 7 8.73 -19.89 -24.89
N ALA A 8 7.80 -19.37 -25.69
CA ALA A 8 8.00 -18.13 -26.43
C ALA A 8 7.73 -16.92 -25.51
N LEU A 9 8.80 -16.25 -25.08
CA LEU A 9 8.69 -14.99 -24.36
C LEU A 9 8.33 -13.85 -25.34
N GLN A 10 7.40 -13.00 -24.93
CA GLN A 10 6.99 -11.81 -25.69
C GLN A 10 7.71 -10.57 -25.16
N ALA A 11 8.12 -9.68 -26.06
CA ALA A 11 8.61 -8.36 -25.65
C ALA A 11 7.45 -7.49 -25.12
N ILE A 12 7.72 -6.72 -24.07
CA ILE A 12 6.75 -5.77 -23.53
C ILE A 12 6.50 -4.65 -24.55
N ASN A 13 5.25 -4.36 -24.83
CA ASN A 13 4.84 -3.17 -25.54
C ASN A 13 4.70 -2.00 -24.54
N ALA A 14 5.72 -1.14 -24.47
CA ALA A 14 5.72 0.03 -23.58
C ALA A 14 4.59 1.04 -23.88
N GLU A 15 4.02 1.01 -25.07
CA GLU A 15 2.89 1.86 -25.48
C GLU A 15 1.53 1.33 -24.98
N ASN A 16 1.52 0.12 -24.38
CA ASN A 16 0.32 -0.50 -23.84
C ASN A 16 0.38 -0.65 -22.29
N PRO A 17 0.17 0.44 -21.52
CA PRO A 17 0.23 0.40 -20.06
C PRO A 17 -0.77 -0.58 -19.43
N ARG A 18 -1.86 -0.89 -20.15
CA ARG A 18 -2.87 -1.83 -19.67
C ARG A 18 -2.36 -3.27 -19.65
N GLU A 19 -1.58 -3.65 -20.65
CA GLU A 19 -0.95 -4.96 -20.73
C GLU A 19 0.02 -5.16 -19.57
N ILE A 20 0.90 -4.19 -19.35
CA ILE A 20 1.86 -4.20 -18.24
C ILE A 20 1.13 -4.30 -16.90
N ARG A 21 0.08 -3.50 -16.71
CA ARG A 21 -0.72 -3.54 -15.48
C ARG A 21 -1.39 -4.89 -15.25
N ASN A 22 -1.91 -5.51 -16.30
CA ASN A 22 -2.52 -6.84 -16.20
C ASN A 22 -1.48 -7.91 -15.85
N LEU A 23 -0.29 -7.83 -16.43
CA LEU A 23 0.83 -8.72 -16.12
C LEU A 23 1.27 -8.57 -14.66
N LEU A 24 1.56 -7.35 -14.23
CA LEU A 24 1.94 -7.07 -12.83
C LEU A 24 0.84 -7.43 -11.84
N GLY A 25 -0.42 -7.34 -12.25
CA GLY A 25 -1.60 -7.72 -11.46
C GLY A 25 -1.68 -9.23 -11.14
N GLN A 26 -0.86 -10.09 -11.79
CA GLN A 26 -0.77 -11.51 -11.42
C GLN A 26 -0.06 -11.72 -10.08
N PHE A 27 0.70 -10.74 -9.63
CA PHE A 27 1.28 -10.76 -8.29
C PHE A 27 0.23 -10.32 -7.26
N ALA A 28 -0.25 -11.27 -6.45
CA ALA A 28 -1.21 -10.97 -5.39
C ALA A 28 -0.53 -10.17 -4.28
N THR A 29 -1.18 -9.10 -3.84
CA THR A 29 -0.68 -8.22 -2.77
C THR A 29 -1.69 -8.10 -1.66
N GLY A 30 -1.24 -7.67 -0.48
CA GLY A 30 -2.12 -7.02 0.49
C GLY A 30 -2.59 -5.66 -0.01
N VAL A 31 -3.47 -5.03 0.74
CA VAL A 31 -3.96 -3.68 0.50
C VAL A 31 -3.68 -2.82 1.71
N THR A 32 -3.13 -1.64 1.48
CA THR A 32 -2.85 -0.67 2.55
C THR A 32 -3.57 0.65 2.31
N VAL A 33 -3.85 1.37 3.38
CA VAL A 33 -4.09 2.81 3.36
C VAL A 33 -2.90 3.49 4.00
N ILE A 34 -2.31 4.45 3.29
CA ILE A 34 -1.16 5.22 3.79
C ILE A 34 -1.66 6.61 4.14
N THR A 35 -1.34 7.06 5.35
CA THR A 35 -1.79 8.34 5.87
C THR A 35 -0.62 9.21 6.29
N THR A 36 -0.81 10.51 6.18
CA THR A 36 0.09 11.52 6.74
C THR A 36 -0.68 12.80 7.06
N ARG A 37 0.02 13.81 7.53
CA ARG A 37 -0.50 15.14 7.78
C ARG A 37 0.27 16.15 6.95
N GLY A 38 -0.44 16.91 6.13
CA GLY A 38 0.12 18.02 5.39
C GLY A 38 0.58 19.16 6.30
N LYS A 39 1.46 20.04 5.83
CA LYS A 39 1.95 21.21 6.58
C LYS A 39 0.84 22.16 7.02
N ASP A 40 -0.23 22.23 6.24
CA ASP A 40 -1.46 23.00 6.56
C ASP A 40 -2.35 22.33 7.61
N GLY A 41 -1.94 21.18 8.12
CA GLY A 41 -2.69 20.39 9.10
C GLY A 41 -3.74 19.47 8.50
N ARG A 42 -3.94 19.44 7.17
CA ARG A 42 -4.87 18.52 6.51
C ARG A 42 -4.47 17.08 6.76
N LYS A 43 -5.46 16.23 6.94
CA LYS A 43 -5.28 14.78 6.98
C LYS A 43 -5.24 14.25 5.56
N ILE A 44 -4.20 13.51 5.24
CA ILE A 44 -3.96 12.94 3.92
C ILE A 44 -4.06 11.43 4.03
N GLY A 45 -4.74 10.79 3.09
CA GLY A 45 -4.84 9.34 3.03
C GLY A 45 -5.01 8.86 1.60
N MET A 46 -4.42 7.71 1.29
CA MET A 46 -4.54 7.06 0.00
C MET A 46 -4.41 5.54 0.11
N THR A 47 -5.07 4.83 -0.78
CA THR A 47 -4.93 3.38 -0.92
C THR A 47 -3.73 3.05 -1.79
N ALA A 48 -2.90 2.12 -1.33
CA ALA A 48 -1.77 1.60 -2.08
C ALA A 48 -1.59 0.09 -1.85
N ASN A 49 -1.08 -0.59 -2.86
CA ASN A 49 -0.64 -1.98 -2.78
C ASN A 49 0.85 -2.15 -3.13
N SER A 50 1.57 -1.05 -3.26
CA SER A 50 3.01 -1.02 -3.53
C SER A 50 3.89 -1.24 -2.30
N PHE A 51 3.29 -1.53 -1.15
CA PHE A 51 3.99 -1.79 0.10
C PHE A 51 4.85 -3.07 0.04
N SER A 52 6.07 -2.99 0.59
CA SER A 52 6.93 -4.14 0.85
C SER A 52 7.79 -3.92 2.11
N SER A 53 8.09 -5.02 2.81
CA SER A 53 9.18 -5.03 3.80
C SER A 53 10.52 -4.84 3.10
N LEU A 54 11.48 -4.18 3.75
CA LEU A 54 12.79 -3.88 3.17
C LEU A 54 13.93 -4.41 4.05
N SER A 55 13.92 -4.13 5.36
CA SER A 55 15.00 -4.49 6.28
C SER A 55 14.44 -4.77 7.68
N LEU A 56 15.14 -5.63 8.43
CA LEU A 56 14.83 -5.87 9.84
C LEU A 56 15.78 -5.09 10.78
N ASP A 57 16.97 -4.78 10.33
CA ASP A 57 17.95 -4.00 11.08
C ASP A 57 18.67 -2.98 10.16
N PRO A 58 18.34 -1.69 10.25
CA PRO A 58 17.16 -1.14 10.96
C PRO A 58 15.85 -1.61 10.35
N PRO A 59 14.71 -1.54 11.09
CA PRO A 59 13.41 -1.98 10.58
C PRO A 59 12.88 -0.99 9.54
N LEU A 60 12.95 -1.36 8.27
CA LEU A 60 12.56 -0.52 7.13
C LEU A 60 11.47 -1.17 6.28
N ILE A 61 10.63 -0.31 5.75
CA ILE A 61 9.65 -0.65 4.69
C ILE A 61 9.85 0.27 3.49
N LEU A 62 9.29 -0.14 2.36
CA LEU A 62 9.13 0.74 1.20
C LEU A 62 7.70 0.72 0.68
N TRP A 63 7.34 1.80 0.00
CA TRP A 63 6.15 1.93 -0.82
C TRP A 63 6.38 2.96 -1.91
N SER A 64 5.53 3.02 -2.92
CA SER A 64 5.69 3.98 -4.01
C SER A 64 4.41 4.72 -4.32
N LEU A 65 4.57 5.98 -4.76
CA LEU A 65 3.49 6.91 -5.10
C LEU A 65 3.73 7.49 -6.49
N SER A 66 2.68 7.52 -7.30
CA SER A 66 2.75 8.15 -8.63
C SER A 66 3.14 9.63 -8.51
N LYS A 67 4.01 10.09 -9.41
CA LYS A 67 4.41 11.50 -9.52
C LYS A 67 3.25 12.43 -9.88
N THR A 68 2.16 11.88 -10.39
CA THR A 68 0.93 12.63 -10.70
C THR A 68 -0.09 12.63 -9.56
N ALA A 69 0.21 11.97 -8.43
CA ALA A 69 -0.70 11.94 -7.30
C ALA A 69 -0.85 13.32 -6.65
N PRO A 70 -2.08 13.81 -6.41
CA PRO A 70 -2.31 15.14 -5.81
C PRO A 70 -1.68 15.31 -4.42
N SER A 71 -1.49 14.20 -3.68
CA SER A 71 -0.90 14.18 -2.34
C SER A 71 0.62 13.97 -2.32
N LEU A 72 1.28 13.95 -3.48
CA LEU A 72 2.72 13.65 -3.55
C LEU A 72 3.55 14.63 -2.71
N SER A 73 3.31 15.93 -2.85
CA SER A 73 4.01 16.97 -2.10
C SER A 73 3.85 16.82 -0.60
N ASP A 74 2.64 16.46 -0.13
CA ASP A 74 2.38 16.24 1.29
C ASP A 74 3.24 15.09 1.85
N PHE A 75 3.36 13.97 1.10
CA PHE A 75 4.19 12.84 1.51
C PHE A 75 5.70 13.11 1.41
N ILE A 76 6.14 13.87 0.40
CA ILE A 76 7.54 14.29 0.27
C ILE A 76 7.99 15.10 1.49
N GLU A 77 7.14 16.02 1.94
CA GLU A 77 7.45 16.97 3.01
C GLU A 77 7.15 16.43 4.41
N ALA A 78 6.43 15.32 4.50
CA ALA A 78 6.06 14.72 5.78
C ALA A 78 7.26 14.07 6.46
N GLU A 79 7.46 14.38 7.74
CA GLU A 79 8.45 13.68 8.59
C GLU A 79 7.99 12.27 8.94
N TYR A 80 6.68 12.06 9.09
CA TYR A 80 6.07 10.78 9.44
C TYR A 80 4.89 10.44 8.53
N PHE A 81 4.74 9.15 8.30
CA PHE A 81 3.53 8.57 7.69
C PHE A 81 3.16 7.26 8.40
N ALA A 82 1.92 6.83 8.24
CA ALA A 82 1.48 5.54 8.76
C ALA A 82 0.97 4.64 7.63
N ILE A 83 1.31 3.35 7.73
CA ILE A 83 0.83 2.29 6.85
C ILE A 83 -0.22 1.48 7.60
N HIS A 84 -1.42 1.39 7.06
CA HIS A 84 -2.52 0.60 7.63
C HIS A 84 -2.78 -0.59 6.71
N MET A 85 -2.47 -1.79 7.16
CA MET A 85 -2.79 -3.04 6.47
C MET A 85 -4.27 -3.33 6.67
N LEU A 86 -5.02 -3.46 5.57
CA LEU A 86 -6.47 -3.61 5.63
C LEU A 86 -6.86 -5.07 5.85
N ALA A 87 -7.88 -5.27 6.70
CA ALA A 87 -8.54 -6.55 6.87
C ALA A 87 -9.56 -6.79 5.74
N GLN A 88 -9.94 -8.05 5.54
CA GLN A 88 -10.83 -8.47 4.44
C GLN A 88 -12.16 -7.71 4.37
N GLU A 89 -12.70 -7.29 5.51
CA GLU A 89 -13.94 -6.50 5.63
C GLU A 89 -13.79 -5.06 5.13
N HIS A 90 -12.57 -4.56 4.97
CA HIS A 90 -12.28 -3.14 4.65
C HIS A 90 -12.23 -2.82 3.16
N HIS A 91 -12.81 -3.64 2.27
CA HIS A 91 -12.82 -3.36 0.83
C HIS A 91 -13.49 -2.01 0.47
N GLN A 92 -14.53 -1.59 1.22
CA GLN A 92 -15.17 -0.30 1.02
C GLN A 92 -14.25 0.85 1.46
N LEU A 93 -13.55 0.69 2.59
CA LEU A 93 -12.57 1.66 3.09
C LEU A 93 -11.41 1.84 2.09
N SER A 94 -10.91 0.73 1.52
CA SER A 94 -9.93 0.77 0.42
C SER A 94 -10.45 1.58 -0.77
N GLY A 95 -11.66 1.30 -1.23
CA GLY A 95 -12.30 2.04 -2.32
C GLY A 95 -12.50 3.54 -2.00
N HIS A 96 -12.79 3.87 -0.76
CA HIS A 96 -12.96 5.25 -0.29
C HIS A 96 -11.64 6.03 -0.39
N PHE A 97 -10.53 5.50 0.13
CA PHE A 97 -9.23 6.16 0.07
C PHE A 97 -8.57 6.13 -1.31
N ALA A 98 -9.01 5.26 -2.22
CA ALA A 98 -8.55 5.21 -3.60
C ALA A 98 -9.09 6.36 -4.47
N ARG A 99 -10.20 7.00 -4.06
CA ARG A 99 -10.87 8.06 -4.83
C ARG A 99 -10.43 9.45 -4.35
N GLY A 100 -10.56 10.45 -5.23
CA GLY A 100 -10.42 11.86 -4.84
C GLY A 100 -11.62 12.30 -3.99
N ALA A 101 -11.35 13.03 -2.91
CA ALA A 101 -12.37 13.71 -2.10
C ALA A 101 -11.70 14.90 -1.40
N GLU A 102 -12.49 15.93 -1.07
CA GLU A 102 -12.01 17.12 -0.36
C GLU A 102 -11.57 16.76 1.07
N ASP A 103 -12.36 15.97 1.78
CA ASP A 103 -12.02 15.39 3.09
C ASP A 103 -12.28 13.88 3.08
N LYS A 104 -11.23 13.09 2.97
CA LYS A 104 -11.32 11.62 3.00
C LYS A 104 -11.53 11.06 4.41
N PHE A 105 -11.37 11.86 5.45
CA PHE A 105 -11.52 11.41 6.83
C PHE A 105 -12.90 11.72 7.43
N ALA A 106 -13.75 12.46 6.71
CA ALA A 106 -15.12 12.69 7.13
C ALA A 106 -15.88 11.35 7.29
N GLY A 107 -16.37 11.09 8.50
CA GLY A 107 -17.08 9.85 8.83
C GLY A 107 -16.21 8.60 8.99
N ILE A 108 -14.88 8.71 8.88
CA ILE A 108 -13.95 7.61 9.08
C ILE A 108 -13.39 7.64 10.51
N ALA A 109 -13.54 6.51 11.22
CA ALA A 109 -12.99 6.36 12.57
C ALA A 109 -11.46 6.39 12.54
N HIS A 110 -10.87 7.36 13.22
CA HIS A 110 -9.42 7.51 13.29
C HIS A 110 -9.01 8.26 14.56
N GLN A 111 -7.77 8.07 14.96
CA GLN A 111 -7.09 8.79 16.03
C GLN A 111 -5.86 9.52 15.49
N GLN A 112 -5.15 10.27 16.32
CA GLN A 112 -3.85 10.81 15.96
C GLN A 112 -2.79 10.16 16.86
N CYS A 113 -1.65 9.76 16.26
CA CYS A 113 -0.48 9.37 17.05
C CYS A 113 0.27 10.64 17.54
N ASN A 114 1.31 10.42 18.36
CA ASN A 114 2.13 11.52 18.91
C ASN A 114 2.79 12.39 17.83
N ALA A 115 3.06 11.82 16.65
CA ALA A 115 3.58 12.58 15.50
C ALA A 115 2.47 13.34 14.72
N GLY A 116 1.21 13.28 15.18
CA GLY A 116 0.09 13.96 14.55
C GLY A 116 -0.47 13.29 13.30
N VAL A 117 0.05 12.11 12.92
CA VAL A 117 -0.42 11.34 11.77
C VAL A 117 -1.77 10.70 12.08
N PRO A 118 -2.76 10.75 11.17
CA PRO A 118 -4.04 10.06 11.36
C PRO A 118 -3.85 8.54 11.34
N ILE A 119 -4.39 7.86 12.35
CA ILE A 119 -4.33 6.42 12.52
C ILE A 119 -5.75 5.84 12.41
N LEU A 120 -5.98 4.97 11.43
CA LEU A 120 -7.24 4.25 11.28
C LEU A 120 -7.36 3.20 12.40
N THR A 121 -8.50 3.18 13.11
CA THR A 121 -8.64 2.40 14.35
C THR A 121 -8.77 0.90 14.12
N ASP A 122 -9.30 0.48 12.96
CA ASP A 122 -9.70 -0.91 12.70
C ASP A 122 -8.77 -1.65 11.72
N ALA A 123 -7.61 -1.08 11.38
CA ALA A 123 -6.65 -1.75 10.52
C ALA A 123 -6.14 -3.06 11.15
N LEU A 124 -5.87 -4.07 10.32
CA LEU A 124 -5.30 -5.35 10.75
C LEU A 124 -3.93 -5.16 11.41
N ALA A 125 -3.10 -4.30 10.81
CA ALA A 125 -1.87 -3.82 11.42
C ALA A 125 -1.63 -2.37 10.98
N THR A 126 -0.98 -1.60 11.86
CA THR A 126 -0.56 -0.23 11.58
C THR A 126 0.91 -0.08 11.93
N LEU A 127 1.66 0.53 11.02
CA LEU A 127 3.05 0.90 11.23
C LEU A 127 3.14 2.44 11.17
N VAL A 128 3.69 3.06 12.20
CA VAL A 128 4.06 4.50 12.16
C VAL A 128 5.53 4.57 11.81
N CYS A 129 5.82 5.24 10.70
CA CYS A 129 7.15 5.25 10.11
C CYS A 129 7.67 6.68 9.99
N ARG A 130 8.94 6.87 10.36
CA ARG A 130 9.70 8.06 10.00
C ARG A 130 10.11 7.97 8.54
N ASN A 131 9.86 9.03 7.77
CA ASN A 131 10.23 9.13 6.35
C ASN A 131 11.74 9.39 6.24
N VAL A 132 12.53 8.36 5.91
CA VAL A 132 13.99 8.45 5.99
C VAL A 132 14.68 8.69 4.65
N ASN A 133 14.13 8.16 3.56
CA ASN A 133 14.69 8.34 2.22
C ASN A 133 13.61 8.30 1.15
N GLN A 134 13.92 8.92 0.01
CA GLN A 134 13.06 8.92 -1.18
C GLN A 134 13.92 8.72 -2.42
N TYR A 135 13.44 7.91 -3.36
CA TYR A 135 14.17 7.57 -4.58
C TYR A 135 13.26 7.64 -5.81
N GLU A 136 13.82 8.12 -6.91
CA GLU A 136 13.16 8.12 -8.20
C GLU A 136 12.96 6.70 -8.74
N GLY A 137 11.73 6.36 -9.13
CA GLY A 137 11.36 5.07 -9.69
C GLY A 137 10.48 5.23 -10.95
N GLY A 138 11.03 5.79 -12.03
CA GLY A 138 10.27 6.02 -13.25
C GLY A 138 9.18 7.09 -13.06
N ASP A 139 7.91 6.73 -13.26
CA ASP A 139 6.73 7.58 -13.05
C ASP A 139 6.25 7.59 -11.58
N HIS A 140 6.98 6.95 -10.68
CA HIS A 140 6.73 6.90 -9.24
C HIS A 140 7.91 7.46 -8.43
N LEU A 141 7.63 7.83 -7.20
CA LEU A 141 8.62 8.09 -6.15
C LEU A 141 8.51 6.96 -5.12
N ILE A 142 9.67 6.38 -4.76
CA ILE A 142 9.78 5.34 -3.74
C ILE A 142 10.07 6.01 -2.41
N PHE A 143 9.30 5.69 -1.39
CA PHE A 143 9.48 6.15 -0.02
C PHE A 143 10.05 5.02 0.82
N ILE A 144 11.08 5.31 1.61
CA ILE A 144 11.62 4.41 2.63
C ILE A 144 11.19 4.93 3.99
N GLY A 145 10.49 4.09 4.76
CA GLY A 145 10.07 4.40 6.12
C GLY A 145 10.77 3.52 7.14
N GLN A 146 11.28 4.14 8.20
CA GLN A 146 11.77 3.43 9.38
C GLN A 146 10.62 3.25 10.36
N ILE A 147 10.30 2.01 10.69
CA ILE A 147 9.23 1.68 11.64
C ILE A 147 9.67 2.11 13.04
N GLU A 148 8.87 2.96 13.69
CA GLU A 148 9.11 3.40 15.07
C GLU A 148 8.02 2.93 16.05
N GLN A 149 6.78 2.76 15.55
CA GLN A 149 5.68 2.27 16.37
C GLN A 149 4.79 1.34 15.53
N TYR A 150 4.12 0.42 16.17
CA TYR A 150 3.16 -0.44 15.52
C TYR A 150 2.00 -0.83 16.43
N GLN A 151 0.91 -1.25 15.82
CA GLN A 151 -0.17 -2.01 16.44
C GLN A 151 -0.60 -3.11 15.49
N GLN A 152 -1.14 -4.19 16.03
CA GLN A 152 -1.73 -5.28 15.25
C GLN A 152 -2.92 -5.90 15.99
N ARG A 153 -3.84 -6.47 15.23
CA ARG A 153 -4.93 -7.30 15.73
C ARG A 153 -4.99 -8.60 14.93
N GLN A 154 -5.69 -9.60 15.43
CA GLN A 154 -6.00 -10.80 14.67
C GLN A 154 -7.05 -10.51 13.60
N GLY A 155 -7.00 -11.23 12.50
CA GLY A 155 -7.94 -11.15 11.39
C GLY A 155 -7.29 -11.56 10.07
N GLU A 156 -8.11 -11.64 9.03
CA GLU A 156 -7.68 -12.02 7.70
C GLU A 156 -7.39 -10.77 6.84
N PRO A 157 -6.33 -10.78 6.02
CA PRO A 157 -5.95 -9.63 5.21
C PRO A 157 -6.88 -9.46 4.00
N LEU A 158 -7.07 -8.20 3.60
CA LEU A 158 -7.63 -7.88 2.29
C LEU A 158 -6.57 -8.12 1.22
N VAL A 159 -6.87 -8.97 0.24
CA VAL A 159 -5.98 -9.31 -0.87
C VAL A 159 -6.45 -8.63 -2.14
N PHE A 160 -5.49 -8.18 -2.98
CA PHE A 160 -5.74 -7.65 -4.31
C PHE A 160 -4.99 -8.47 -5.35
N HIS A 161 -5.72 -9.01 -6.32
CA HIS A 161 -5.15 -9.84 -7.39
C HIS A 161 -5.94 -9.66 -8.68
N ALA A 162 -5.23 -9.51 -9.80
CA ALA A 162 -5.80 -9.36 -11.13
C ALA A 162 -6.94 -8.30 -11.20
N GLY A 163 -6.73 -7.16 -10.53
CA GLY A 163 -7.68 -6.05 -10.52
C GLY A 163 -8.92 -6.23 -9.64
N LYS A 164 -8.93 -7.25 -8.76
CA LYS A 164 -10.08 -7.58 -7.89
C LYS A 164 -9.64 -7.79 -6.45
N TYR A 165 -10.52 -7.43 -5.52
CA TYR A 165 -10.38 -7.84 -4.13
C TYR A 165 -10.60 -9.34 -3.99
N ARG A 166 -9.80 -9.95 -3.12
CA ARG A 166 -9.83 -11.37 -2.79
C ARG A 166 -9.75 -11.52 -1.27
N ILE A 167 -9.99 -12.71 -0.79
CA ILE A 167 -9.72 -13.15 0.58
C ILE A 167 -8.54 -14.11 0.56
N ALA A 168 -7.77 -14.13 1.65
CA ALA A 168 -6.78 -15.16 1.88
C ALA A 168 -7.48 -16.43 2.40
N ALA A 169 -6.93 -17.58 2.08
CA ALA A 169 -7.34 -18.87 2.63
C ALA A 169 -6.11 -19.73 2.83
N GLU A 170 -6.15 -20.63 3.81
CA GLU A 170 -5.11 -21.64 3.97
C GLU A 170 -5.06 -22.55 2.73
N HIS A 171 -3.86 -22.97 2.37
CA HIS A 171 -3.71 -23.93 1.29
C HIS A 171 -4.37 -25.27 1.71
N PRO A 172 -5.28 -25.84 0.90
CA PRO A 172 -6.11 -26.98 1.35
C PRO A 172 -5.31 -28.23 1.75
N GLU A 173 -4.09 -28.40 1.22
CA GLU A 173 -3.18 -29.49 1.58
C GLU A 173 -2.39 -29.22 2.88
N LEU A 174 -2.42 -27.99 3.41
CA LEU A 174 -1.69 -27.57 4.61
C LEU A 174 -2.62 -27.18 5.75
N ALA A 175 -3.93 -27.15 5.51
CA ALA A 175 -4.94 -26.92 6.54
C ALA A 175 -4.98 -28.12 7.50
N HIS A 176 -4.64 -27.89 8.77
CA HIS A 176 -4.63 -28.89 9.85
C HIS A 176 -5.78 -28.67 10.80
#